data_37142ec64ea6a9ddb8fa97d775f4d9d9
#
_entry.id   37142ec64ea6a9ddb8fa97d775f4d9d9
#
_cell.length_a   1.000
_cell.length_b   1.000
_cell.length_c   1.000
_cell.angle_alpha   90.00
_cell.angle_beta   90.00
_cell.angle_gamma   90.00
#
_symmetry.space_group_name_H-M   'P 1'
#
loop_
_entity.id
_entity.type
_entity.pdbx_description
1 polymer ?
#
loop_
_entity_poly.entity_id
_entity_poly.type
_entity_poly.pdbx_seq_one_letter_code
_entity_poly.pdbx_strand_id
1 'polypeptide(L)'
;MALGDEDKSVEVDDFGDTGAEDGMVRLFINIGKNQKARPGDILGAIAGETGIAGSLIGTIDMYDKYTFVEVPKEYAKDVLNAMSHARIKGRNINIEPANRK
;
A
#
# COMPACT_ATOMS: atom_id res chain seq x y z
N MET A 1 25.09 8.48 15.61
CA MET A 1 24.66 8.21 15.59
C MET A 1 24.24 8.19 15.49
N ALA A 2 24.01 8.19 15.40
CA ALA A 2 23.38 8.03 15.40
C ALA A 2 23.01 7.84 15.49
N LEU A 3 22.88 7.86 15.54
CA LEU A 3 22.25 7.59 15.68
C LEU A 3 21.63 7.60 15.90
N GLY A 4 21.59 7.65 16.27
CA GLY A 4 20.84 7.61 16.65
C GLY A 4 19.91 7.92 16.50
N ASP A 5 19.74 8.37 16.47
CA ASP A 5 18.89 8.61 16.15
C ASP A 5 18.42 8.09 15.39
N GLU A 6 18.71 7.96 15.17
CA GLU A 6 18.33 7.22 14.33
C GLU A 6 17.31 6.40 14.57
N ASP A 7 17.10 6.15 15.52
CA ASP A 7 16.15 5.24 15.80
C ASP A 7 14.80 5.58 15.53
N LYS A 8 14.39 6.74 15.70
CA LYS A 8 13.11 7.09 15.46
C LYS A 8 12.81 7.14 14.07
N SER A 9 13.72 7.42 13.30
CA SER A 9 13.47 7.46 11.89
C SER A 9 13.42 6.08 11.33
N VAL A 10 13.67 5.10 12.12
CA VAL A 10 13.59 3.74 11.67
C VAL A 10 12.28 3.40 11.06
N GLU A 11 11.19 3.86 11.66
CA GLU A 11 9.91 3.52 11.10
C GLU A 11 9.75 4.06 9.71
N VAL A 12 10.21 5.26 9.48
CA VAL A 12 10.13 5.86 8.17
C VAL A 12 11.01 5.11 7.20
N ASP A 13 12.18 4.73 7.66
CA ASP A 13 13.14 4.08 6.79
C ASP A 13 12.74 2.68 6.40
N ASP A 14 11.84 2.04 7.15
CA ASP A 14 11.42 0.69 6.84
C ASP A 14 10.90 0.54 5.42
N PHE A 15 10.27 1.57 4.90
CA PHE A 15 9.68 1.49 3.57
C PHE A 15 10.54 2.13 2.50
N GLY A 16 11.55 2.92 2.89
CA GLY A 16 12.40 3.60 1.94
C GLY A 16 11.63 4.60 1.11
N ASP A 17 12.18 4.91 -0.04
CA ASP A 17 11.56 5.88 -0.95
C ASP A 17 10.61 5.14 -1.87
N THR A 18 9.32 5.28 -1.64
CA THR A 18 8.31 4.64 -2.46
C THR A 18 7.73 5.57 -3.51
N GLY A 19 8.16 6.83 -3.51
CA GLY A 19 7.63 7.81 -4.47
C GLY A 19 6.31 8.40 -4.06
N ALA A 20 5.85 8.14 -2.82
CA ALA A 20 4.59 8.67 -2.35
C ALA A 20 4.78 10.07 -1.81
N GLU A 21 3.67 10.77 -1.58
CA GLU A 21 3.70 12.08 -0.96
C GLU A 21 4.11 11.97 0.50
N ASP A 22 4.49 13.09 1.08
CA ASP A 22 4.88 13.13 2.48
C ASP A 22 3.79 12.53 3.35
N GLY A 23 4.21 11.68 4.30
CA GLY A 23 3.27 11.05 5.20
C GLY A 23 2.58 9.84 4.64
N MET A 24 2.86 9.50 3.39
CA MET A 24 2.23 8.37 2.72
C MET A 24 3.26 7.35 2.31
N VAL A 25 2.81 6.13 2.11
CA VAL A 25 3.64 5.05 1.57
C VAL A 25 2.91 4.50 0.36
N ARG A 26 3.64 4.32 -0.72
CA ARG A 26 3.08 3.77 -1.95
C ARG A 26 3.28 2.27 -1.94
N LEU A 27 2.20 1.54 -2.16
CA LEU A 27 2.23 0.08 -2.15
C LEU A 27 1.92 -0.45 -3.54
N PHE A 28 2.57 -1.55 -3.88
CA PHE A 28 2.37 -2.23 -5.16
C PHE A 28 1.47 -3.44 -4.94
N ILE A 29 0.49 -3.60 -5.82
CA ILE A 29 -0.40 -4.77 -5.79
C ILE A 29 -0.39 -5.39 -7.17
N ASN A 30 -0.22 -6.69 -7.25
CA ASN A 30 -0.07 -7.39 -8.53
C ASN A 30 -1.40 -7.71 -9.20
N ILE A 31 -2.30 -6.75 -9.23
CA ILE A 31 -3.57 -6.90 -9.93
C ILE A 31 -3.89 -5.58 -10.62
N GLY A 32 -4.46 -5.65 -11.78
CA GLY A 32 -4.74 -4.44 -12.54
C GLY A 32 -5.95 -4.61 -13.44
N LYS A 33 -6.03 -3.76 -14.47
CA LYS A 33 -7.18 -3.73 -15.36
C LYS A 33 -7.42 -5.04 -16.09
N ASN A 34 -6.34 -5.76 -16.39
CA ASN A 34 -6.48 -7.03 -17.13
C ASN A 34 -7.25 -8.07 -16.33
N GLN A 35 -7.26 -7.95 -15.00
CA GLN A 35 -8.02 -8.85 -14.16
C GLN A 35 -9.39 -8.25 -13.83
N LYS A 36 -9.77 -7.18 -14.54
CA LYS A 36 -11.04 -6.50 -14.36
C LYS A 36 -11.20 -5.84 -13.00
N ALA A 37 -10.08 -5.56 -12.36
CA ALA A 37 -10.10 -4.81 -11.11
C ALA A 37 -10.36 -3.35 -11.39
N ARG A 38 -10.96 -2.68 -10.43
CA ARG A 38 -11.23 -1.26 -10.51
C ARG A 38 -10.69 -0.59 -9.26
N PRO A 39 -10.47 0.72 -9.29
CA PRO A 39 -9.99 1.42 -8.09
C PRO A 39 -10.89 1.16 -6.88
N GLY A 40 -12.19 1.10 -7.07
CA GLY A 40 -13.11 0.81 -5.97
C GLY A 40 -12.89 -0.55 -5.35
N ASP A 41 -12.46 -1.54 -6.14
CA ASP A 41 -12.17 -2.87 -5.63
C ASP A 41 -10.97 -2.84 -4.70
N ILE A 42 -9.96 -2.05 -5.06
CA ILE A 42 -8.77 -1.90 -4.23
C ILE A 42 -9.12 -1.19 -2.94
N LEU A 43 -9.82 -0.08 -3.06
CA LEU A 43 -10.22 0.71 -1.92
C LEU A 43 -11.07 -0.12 -0.96
N GLY A 44 -12.05 -0.83 -1.50
CA GLY A 44 -12.94 -1.64 -0.70
C GLY A 44 -12.23 -2.77 0.00
N ALA A 45 -11.27 -3.40 -0.69
CA ALA A 45 -10.52 -4.49 -0.09
C ALA A 45 -9.66 -3.98 1.07
N ILE A 46 -8.94 -2.89 0.86
CA ILE A 46 -8.10 -2.34 1.92
C ILE A 46 -8.94 -1.91 3.11
N ALA A 47 -10.00 -1.16 2.86
CA ALA A 47 -10.85 -0.67 3.94
C ALA A 47 -11.51 -1.84 4.67
N GLY A 48 -11.96 -2.84 3.92
CA GLY A 48 -12.62 -3.98 4.53
C GLY A 48 -11.70 -4.85 5.36
N GLU A 49 -10.46 -5.04 4.90
CA GLU A 49 -9.53 -5.91 5.62
C GLU A 49 -8.88 -5.22 6.80
N THR A 50 -8.73 -3.91 6.75
CA THR A 50 -8.00 -3.19 7.79
C THR A 50 -8.88 -2.36 8.70
N GLY A 51 -10.07 -2.02 8.26
CA GLY A 51 -10.91 -1.11 9.03
C GLY A 51 -10.54 0.37 8.87
N ILE A 52 -9.57 0.68 8.02
CA ILE A 52 -9.17 2.06 7.77
C ILE A 52 -10.25 2.75 6.96
N ALA A 53 -10.57 3.98 7.33
CA ALA A 53 -11.57 4.73 6.56
C ALA A 53 -11.07 4.94 5.14
N GLY A 54 -11.95 4.74 4.16
CA GLY A 54 -11.56 4.91 2.77
C GLY A 54 -11.02 6.28 2.45
N SER A 55 -11.50 7.30 3.16
CA SER A 55 -11.03 8.65 2.93
C SER A 55 -9.56 8.88 3.28
N LEU A 56 -8.96 7.97 4.04
CA LEU A 56 -7.56 8.07 4.39
C LEU A 56 -6.65 7.47 3.33
N ILE A 57 -7.22 6.69 2.42
CA ILE A 57 -6.44 6.08 1.35
C ILE A 57 -6.24 7.11 0.25
N GLY A 58 -5.01 7.27 -0.19
CA GLY A 58 -4.67 8.30 -1.15
C GLY A 58 -4.87 7.85 -2.58
N THR A 59 -3.94 8.24 -3.43
CA THR A 59 -4.03 7.98 -4.86
C THR A 59 -4.00 6.48 -5.15
N ILE A 60 -4.83 6.07 -6.09
CA ILE A 60 -4.80 4.70 -6.62
C ILE A 60 -4.52 4.81 -8.11
N ASP A 61 -3.34 4.36 -8.53
CA ASP A 61 -2.93 4.37 -9.93
C ASP A 61 -2.99 2.96 -10.46
N MET A 62 -3.94 2.68 -11.30
CA MET A 62 -4.15 1.33 -11.81
C MET A 62 -3.64 1.20 -13.23
N TYR A 63 -2.83 0.18 -13.45
CA TYR A 63 -2.27 -0.14 -14.76
C TYR A 63 -2.82 -1.49 -15.22
N ASP A 64 -2.36 -1.95 -16.36
CA ASP A 64 -2.92 -3.17 -16.91
C ASP A 64 -2.71 -4.40 -16.02
N LYS A 65 -1.54 -4.51 -15.43
CA LYS A 65 -1.19 -5.72 -14.68
C LYS A 65 -0.92 -5.48 -13.21
N TYR A 66 -0.91 -4.23 -12.78
CA TYR A 66 -0.60 -3.92 -11.39
C TYR A 66 -1.21 -2.59 -11.00
N THR A 67 -1.20 -2.32 -9.73
CA THR A 67 -1.78 -1.10 -9.18
C THR A 67 -0.87 -0.56 -8.08
N PHE A 68 -0.74 0.75 -8.02
CA PHE A 68 -0.10 1.40 -6.89
C PHE A 68 -1.17 2.10 -6.08
N VAL A 69 -1.07 2.01 -4.75
CA VAL A 69 -2.00 2.69 -3.86
C VAL A 69 -1.20 3.33 -2.75
N GLU A 70 -1.59 4.54 -2.36
CA GLU A 70 -0.92 5.25 -1.28
C GLU A 70 -1.76 5.18 -0.02
N VAL A 71 -1.10 4.84 1.09
CA VAL A 71 -1.76 4.78 2.38
C VAL A 71 -0.91 5.56 3.39
N PRO A 72 -1.52 6.03 4.48
CA PRO A 72 -0.74 6.73 5.50
C PRO A 72 0.34 5.82 6.08
N LYS A 73 1.51 6.39 6.35
CA LYS A 73 2.63 5.63 6.88
C LYS A 73 2.24 4.85 8.12
N GLU A 74 1.46 5.46 8.98
CA GLU A 74 1.12 4.84 10.25
C GLU A 74 0.28 3.59 10.09
N TYR A 75 -0.37 3.42 8.93
CA TYR A 75 -1.19 2.24 8.66
C TYR A 75 -0.55 1.28 7.66
N ALA A 76 0.60 1.64 7.11
CA ALA A 76 1.18 0.85 6.02
C ALA A 76 1.47 -0.59 6.42
N LYS A 77 2.00 -0.81 7.62
CA LYS A 77 2.28 -2.17 8.05
C LYS A 77 1.01 -2.96 8.27
N ASP A 78 -0.02 -2.31 8.79
CA ASP A 78 -1.30 -2.99 8.99
C ASP A 78 -1.89 -3.39 7.66
N VAL A 79 -1.78 -2.51 6.67
CA VAL A 79 -2.29 -2.81 5.33
C VAL A 79 -1.53 -3.99 4.75
N LEU A 80 -0.20 -3.98 4.85
CA LEU A 80 0.59 -5.07 4.31
C LEU A 80 0.24 -6.41 4.96
N ASN A 81 0.07 -6.41 6.27
CA ASN A 81 -0.29 -7.63 6.96
C ASN A 81 -1.69 -8.10 6.62
N ALA A 82 -2.65 -7.20 6.64
CA ALA A 82 -4.03 -7.57 6.40
C ALA A 82 -4.24 -8.04 4.96
N MET A 83 -3.56 -7.38 4.02
CA MET A 83 -3.76 -7.71 2.62
C MET A 83 -2.94 -8.91 2.16
N SER A 84 -2.03 -9.39 3.00
CA SER A 84 -1.21 -10.54 2.61
C SER A 84 -2.04 -11.79 2.34
N HIS A 85 -3.24 -11.85 2.92
CA HIS A 85 -4.12 -13.00 2.72
C HIS A 85 -5.39 -12.62 1.99
N ALA A 86 -5.44 -11.41 1.45
CA ALA A 86 -6.66 -10.92 0.83
C ALA A 86 -6.79 -11.40 -0.60
N ARG A 87 -8.01 -11.34 -1.09
CA ARG A 87 -8.29 -11.62 -2.49
C ARG A 87 -9.03 -10.44 -3.08
N ILE A 88 -8.76 -10.17 -4.34
CA ILE A 88 -9.48 -9.16 -5.08
C ILE A 88 -9.96 -9.82 -6.35
N LYS A 89 -11.24 -9.74 -6.62
CA LYS A 89 -11.85 -10.37 -7.80
C LYS A 89 -11.55 -11.88 -7.81
N GLY A 90 -11.54 -12.50 -6.63
CA GLY A 90 -11.32 -13.93 -6.52
C GLY A 90 -9.89 -14.38 -6.68
N ARG A 91 -8.96 -13.44 -6.82
CA ARG A 91 -7.55 -13.77 -7.01
C ARG A 91 -6.75 -13.44 -5.75
N ASN A 92 -5.83 -14.32 -5.43
CA ASN A 92 -4.87 -14.01 -4.38
C ASN A 92 -3.95 -12.91 -4.88
N ILE A 93 -3.64 -11.96 -4.03
CA ILE A 93 -2.78 -10.86 -4.43
C ILE A 93 -1.52 -10.83 -3.59
N ASN A 94 -0.50 -10.21 -4.16
CA ASN A 94 0.71 -9.86 -3.42
C ASN A 94 0.73 -8.36 -3.28
N ILE A 95 1.09 -7.90 -2.09
CA ILE A 95 1.21 -6.48 -1.84
C ILE A 95 2.57 -6.23 -1.19
N GLU A 96 3.23 -5.18 -1.62
CA GLU A 96 4.54 -4.85 -1.08
C GLU A 96 4.80 -3.37 -1.28
N PRO A 97 5.75 -2.80 -0.52
CA PRO A 97 6.09 -1.39 -0.74
C PRO A 97 6.68 -1.21 -2.13
N ALA A 98 6.27 -0.16 -2.80
CA ALA A 98 6.78 0.15 -4.13
C ALA A 98 8.06 0.93 -3.98
N ASN A 99 9.18 0.28 -4.18
CA ASN A 99 10.46 0.96 -4.02
C ASN A 99 10.85 1.67 -5.29
N ARG A 100 11.33 2.89 -5.12
CA ARG A 100 11.93 3.61 -6.23
C ARG A 100 13.43 3.47 -6.12
N LYS A 101 14.02 3.12 -7.21
CA LYS A 101 15.46 2.96 -7.19
C LYS A 101 16.14 3.96 -8.06
#